data_b7a1807467b627859e49815fbf4beb82
#
_entry.id   b7a1807467b627859e49815fbf4beb82
#
_cell.length_a   1.000
_cell.length_b   1.000
_cell.length_c   1.000
_cell.angle_alpha   90.00
_cell.angle_beta   90.00
_cell.angle_gamma   90.00
#
_symmetry.space_group_name_H-M   'P 1'
#
loop_
_entity.id
_entity.type
_entity.pdbx_description
1 polymer ?
#
loop_
_entity_poly.entity_id
_entity_poly.type
_entity_poly.pdbx_seq_one_letter_code
_entity_poly.pdbx_strand_id
1 'polypeptide(L)'
;LKELPDERMQLILGFYGEGDFFTMKGVVEELLEQVGMKKRVHYDAKAGKTFLHPGRQANIVYDGTVIGYLGEVHPTVCENYNMKTRAYIAVIDMPYVYEMSSFDKKYEGIAKFPAVSRDISMVVPKDIPVGKIEEAIESKAGKNLESYSLFDIYEGDQIEDGFKSVAYSIVFRAKDRTLEDSDIQSAMNKILKELESMGIELRA
;
A
#
# COMPACT_ATOMS: atom_id res chain seq x y z
N LEU A 1 -15.11 -12.52 -39.13
CA LEU A 1 -15.06 -12.70 -37.66
C LEU A 1 -16.21 -13.63 -37.29
N LYS A 2 -15.92 -14.79 -36.72
CA LYS A 2 -16.95 -15.78 -36.31
C LYS A 2 -17.49 -15.56 -34.90
N GLU A 3 -16.80 -14.71 -34.10
CA GLU A 3 -17.15 -14.39 -32.71
C GLU A 3 -17.11 -12.88 -32.50
N LEU A 4 -17.94 -12.40 -31.61
CA LEU A 4 -17.92 -11.01 -31.15
C LEU A 4 -16.60 -10.76 -30.39
N PRO A 5 -16.06 -9.52 -30.42
CA PRO A 5 -14.87 -9.18 -29.63
C PRO A 5 -15.17 -9.35 -28.14
N ASP A 6 -14.18 -9.81 -27.37
CA ASP A 6 -14.24 -9.83 -25.91
C ASP A 6 -14.05 -8.40 -25.39
N GLU A 7 -15.13 -7.77 -24.95
CA GLU A 7 -15.14 -6.43 -24.38
C GLU A 7 -15.05 -6.50 -22.84
N ARG A 8 -13.86 -6.28 -22.30
CA ARG A 8 -13.66 -6.29 -20.85
C ARG A 8 -14.21 -5.02 -20.23
N MET A 9 -15.03 -5.19 -19.20
CA MET A 9 -15.52 -4.06 -18.41
C MET A 9 -14.39 -3.47 -17.57
N GLN A 10 -14.24 -2.15 -17.62
CA GLN A 10 -13.29 -1.38 -16.82
C GLN A 10 -14.01 -0.32 -16.02
N LEU A 11 -13.59 -0.14 -14.76
CA LEU A 11 -13.97 1.02 -13.96
C LEU A 11 -12.88 2.08 -14.09
N ILE A 12 -13.29 3.28 -14.46
CA ILE A 12 -12.39 4.43 -14.56
C ILE A 12 -12.77 5.43 -13.49
N LEU A 13 -11.82 5.80 -12.65
CA LEU A 13 -11.92 6.86 -11.67
C LEU A 13 -11.08 8.04 -12.12
N GLY A 14 -11.53 9.26 -11.85
CA GLY A 14 -10.76 10.45 -12.19
C GLY A 14 -11.17 11.66 -11.37
N PHE A 15 -10.18 12.48 -11.03
CA PHE A 15 -10.40 13.81 -10.48
C PHE A 15 -9.31 14.79 -10.97
N TYR A 16 -9.56 16.07 -10.82
CA TYR A 16 -8.61 17.14 -11.15
C TYR A 16 -8.71 18.28 -10.13
N GLY A 17 -7.66 19.08 -10.03
CA GLY A 17 -7.61 20.20 -9.10
C GLY A 17 -6.95 19.80 -7.77
N GLU A 18 -7.73 19.75 -6.71
CA GLU A 18 -7.24 19.38 -5.38
C GLU A 18 -6.98 17.86 -5.27
N GLY A 19 -6.02 17.51 -4.41
CA GLY A 19 -5.58 16.14 -4.22
C GLY A 19 -4.29 15.80 -4.97
N ASP A 20 -3.81 14.59 -4.77
CA ASP A 20 -2.55 14.10 -5.30
C ASP A 20 -2.62 12.60 -5.69
N PHE A 21 -1.46 12.03 -6.02
CA PHE A 21 -1.34 10.60 -6.30
C PHE A 21 -1.83 9.72 -5.14
N PHE A 22 -1.52 10.10 -3.90
CA PHE A 22 -1.92 9.32 -2.72
C PHE A 22 -3.42 9.44 -2.43
N THR A 23 -4.04 10.55 -2.79
CA THR A 23 -5.50 10.71 -2.74
C THR A 23 -6.18 9.69 -3.67
N MET A 24 -5.72 9.57 -4.93
CA MET A 24 -6.25 8.55 -5.86
C MET A 24 -5.99 7.13 -5.35
N LYS A 25 -4.79 6.89 -4.81
CA LYS A 25 -4.42 5.60 -4.22
C LYS A 25 -5.38 5.22 -3.08
N GLY A 26 -5.67 6.14 -2.17
CA GLY A 26 -6.61 5.90 -1.07
C GLY A 26 -8.03 5.60 -1.54
N VAL A 27 -8.52 6.31 -2.57
CA VAL A 27 -9.83 6.01 -3.17
C VAL A 27 -9.89 4.60 -3.75
N VAL A 28 -8.82 4.17 -4.42
CA VAL A 28 -8.73 2.80 -4.98
C VAL A 28 -8.70 1.76 -3.86
N GLU A 29 -7.92 1.98 -2.81
CA GLU A 29 -7.81 1.09 -1.65
C GLU A 29 -9.17 0.93 -0.95
N GLU A 30 -9.84 2.03 -0.65
CA GLU A 30 -11.18 2.03 -0.04
C GLU A 30 -12.19 1.30 -0.92
N LEU A 31 -12.20 1.55 -2.23
CA LEU A 31 -13.10 0.86 -3.16
C LEU A 31 -12.88 -0.66 -3.10
N LEU A 32 -11.63 -1.12 -3.20
CA LEU A 32 -11.30 -2.53 -3.23
C LEU A 32 -11.60 -3.22 -1.88
N GLU A 33 -11.41 -2.52 -0.77
CA GLU A 33 -11.81 -2.97 0.56
C GLU A 33 -13.35 -3.11 0.68
N GLN A 34 -14.10 -2.11 0.21
CA GLN A 34 -15.57 -2.13 0.27
C GLN A 34 -16.20 -3.26 -0.55
N VAL A 35 -15.59 -3.63 -1.67
CA VAL A 35 -16.03 -4.81 -2.44
C VAL A 35 -15.49 -6.13 -1.88
N GLY A 36 -14.82 -6.08 -0.73
CA GLY A 36 -14.41 -7.25 0.05
C GLY A 36 -13.21 -8.01 -0.52
N MET A 37 -12.30 -7.31 -1.16
CA MET A 37 -11.00 -7.87 -1.53
C MET A 37 -10.14 -8.03 -0.27
N LYS A 38 -9.97 -9.28 0.18
CA LYS A 38 -9.45 -9.62 1.51
C LYS A 38 -7.93 -9.48 1.66
N LYS A 39 -7.20 -9.52 0.54
CA LYS A 39 -5.76 -9.38 0.55
C LYS A 39 -5.37 -7.93 0.32
N ARG A 40 -4.21 -7.57 0.82
CA ARG A 40 -3.68 -6.25 0.60
C ARG A 40 -3.36 -6.00 -0.87
N VAL A 41 -3.66 -4.81 -1.33
CA VAL A 41 -3.28 -4.30 -2.66
C VAL A 41 -1.85 -3.80 -2.60
N HIS A 42 -1.03 -4.20 -3.56
CA HIS A 42 0.33 -3.73 -3.74
C HIS A 42 0.43 -2.81 -4.95
N TYR A 43 1.46 -1.97 -4.99
CA TYR A 43 1.67 -1.03 -6.08
C TYR A 43 3.07 -1.22 -6.67
N ASP A 44 3.12 -1.45 -8.00
CA ASP A 44 4.37 -1.50 -8.75
C ASP A 44 4.52 -0.21 -9.56
N ALA A 45 5.57 0.56 -9.26
CA ALA A 45 5.84 1.84 -9.90
C ALA A 45 6.15 1.75 -11.41
N LYS A 46 6.31 0.54 -11.95
CA LYS A 46 6.64 0.28 -13.37
C LYS A 46 5.39 0.10 -14.25
N ALA A 47 4.38 0.96 -14.12
CA ALA A 47 3.16 0.86 -14.95
C ALA A 47 3.42 1.12 -16.45
N GLY A 48 4.42 1.92 -16.81
CA GLY A 48 4.86 2.14 -18.20
C GLY A 48 3.82 2.82 -19.09
N LYS A 49 2.86 3.55 -18.53
CA LYS A 49 1.82 4.25 -19.29
C LYS A 49 2.35 5.61 -19.75
N THR A 50 2.50 5.79 -21.06
CA THR A 50 3.08 7.02 -21.65
C THR A 50 2.20 8.25 -21.48
N PHE A 51 0.89 8.09 -21.27
CA PHE A 51 -0.07 9.16 -21.00
C PHE A 51 -0.15 9.54 -19.51
N LEU A 52 0.60 8.85 -18.64
CA LEU A 52 0.77 9.19 -17.23
C LEU A 52 2.16 9.76 -16.96
N HIS A 53 2.26 10.53 -15.88
CA HIS A 53 3.52 11.11 -15.44
C HIS A 53 4.51 9.99 -15.06
N PRO A 54 5.75 9.99 -15.59
CA PRO A 54 6.68 8.85 -15.44
C PRO A 54 7.05 8.54 -13.99
N GLY A 55 7.09 9.54 -13.11
CA GLY A 55 7.41 9.35 -11.69
C GLY A 55 6.19 9.28 -10.75
N ARG A 56 4.95 9.31 -11.29
CA ARG A 56 3.72 9.30 -10.48
C ARG A 56 2.67 8.39 -11.10
N GLN A 57 3.05 7.15 -11.31
CA GLN A 57 2.19 6.08 -11.82
C GLN A 57 2.54 4.76 -11.17
N ALA A 58 1.56 3.88 -11.05
CA ALA A 58 1.77 2.52 -10.55
C ALA A 58 0.75 1.54 -11.16
N ASN A 59 1.16 0.28 -11.30
CA ASN A 59 0.21 -0.81 -11.46
C ASN A 59 -0.43 -1.12 -10.11
N ILE A 60 -1.71 -1.47 -10.14
CA ILE A 60 -2.47 -2.00 -9.01
C ILE A 60 -2.32 -3.52 -9.07
N VAL A 61 -1.70 -4.11 -8.06
CA VAL A 61 -1.39 -5.56 -8.02
C VAL A 61 -2.16 -6.19 -6.87
N TYR A 62 -2.96 -7.21 -7.16
CA TYR A 62 -3.67 -7.99 -6.18
C TYR A 62 -3.34 -9.47 -6.35
N ASP A 63 -2.88 -10.12 -5.27
CA ASP A 63 -2.47 -11.53 -5.26
C ASP A 63 -1.52 -11.91 -6.42
N GLY A 64 -0.55 -11.03 -6.70
CA GLY A 64 0.43 -11.20 -7.78
C GLY A 64 -0.07 -10.89 -9.20
N THR A 65 -1.36 -10.53 -9.36
CA THR A 65 -1.97 -10.20 -10.64
C THR A 65 -2.16 -8.69 -10.77
N VAL A 66 -1.78 -8.11 -11.92
CA VAL A 66 -2.07 -6.70 -12.23
C VAL A 66 -3.54 -6.59 -12.58
N ILE A 67 -4.32 -5.89 -11.75
CA ILE A 67 -5.76 -5.67 -11.92
C ILE A 67 -6.10 -4.28 -12.43
N GLY A 68 -5.11 -3.42 -12.62
CA GLY A 68 -5.32 -2.06 -13.07
C GLY A 68 -4.07 -1.21 -12.95
N TYR A 69 -4.24 0.08 -13.10
CA TYR A 69 -3.18 1.08 -12.92
C TYR A 69 -3.77 2.41 -12.46
N LEU A 70 -2.93 3.25 -11.87
CA LEU A 70 -3.29 4.61 -11.47
C LEU A 70 -2.11 5.57 -11.68
N GLY A 71 -2.41 6.86 -11.73
CA GLY A 71 -1.35 7.87 -11.81
C GLY A 71 -1.84 9.28 -12.11
N GLU A 72 -0.89 10.20 -12.05
CA GLU A 72 -1.07 11.57 -12.53
C GLU A 72 -1.04 11.57 -14.06
N VAL A 73 -1.99 12.26 -14.68
CA VAL A 73 -2.02 12.44 -16.14
C VAL A 73 -0.79 13.24 -16.56
N HIS A 74 -0.16 12.83 -17.67
CA HIS A 74 1.04 13.50 -18.15
C HIS A 74 0.76 14.98 -18.47
N PRO A 75 1.61 15.94 -18.09
CA PRO A 75 1.38 17.37 -18.33
C PRO A 75 1.04 17.70 -19.78
N THR A 76 1.74 17.13 -20.75
CA THR A 76 1.45 17.32 -22.18
C THR A 76 0.05 16.85 -22.58
N VAL A 77 -0.47 15.77 -21.94
CA VAL A 77 -1.85 15.33 -22.17
C VAL A 77 -2.82 16.36 -21.60
N CYS A 78 -2.57 16.85 -20.38
CA CYS A 78 -3.39 17.93 -19.80
C CYS A 78 -3.41 19.18 -20.70
N GLU A 79 -2.27 19.59 -21.24
CA GLU A 79 -2.16 20.73 -22.18
C GLU A 79 -2.99 20.51 -23.44
N ASN A 80 -2.93 19.31 -24.05
CA ASN A 80 -3.71 18.98 -25.25
C ASN A 80 -5.23 19.07 -25.04
N TYR A 81 -5.68 18.88 -23.81
CA TYR A 81 -7.09 19.02 -23.41
C TYR A 81 -7.42 20.36 -22.76
N ASN A 82 -6.47 21.35 -22.79
CA ASN A 82 -6.61 22.65 -22.13
C ASN A 82 -6.90 22.57 -20.62
N MET A 83 -6.46 21.51 -19.96
CA MET A 83 -6.55 21.37 -18.51
C MET A 83 -5.41 22.16 -17.84
N LYS A 84 -5.76 23.11 -16.97
CA LYS A 84 -4.79 23.99 -16.29
C LYS A 84 -4.32 23.44 -14.94
N THR A 85 -4.92 22.37 -14.47
CA THR A 85 -4.63 21.74 -13.19
C THR A 85 -4.19 20.28 -13.40
N ARG A 86 -3.53 19.71 -12.39
CA ARG A 86 -3.19 18.30 -12.41
C ARG A 86 -4.45 17.45 -12.39
N ALA A 87 -4.41 16.34 -13.10
CA ALA A 87 -5.46 15.33 -13.11
C ALA A 87 -4.89 13.98 -12.72
N TYR A 88 -5.68 13.18 -12.05
CA TYR A 88 -5.33 11.84 -11.58
C TYR A 88 -6.40 10.86 -12.04
N ILE A 89 -5.96 9.71 -12.49
CA ILE A 89 -6.85 8.66 -12.95
C ILE A 89 -6.45 7.32 -12.37
N ALA A 90 -7.44 6.44 -12.21
CA ALA A 90 -7.24 5.01 -11.99
C ALA A 90 -8.13 4.23 -12.96
N VAL A 91 -7.62 3.12 -13.46
CA VAL A 91 -8.36 2.17 -14.31
C VAL A 91 -8.25 0.79 -13.67
N ILE A 92 -9.39 0.16 -13.44
CA ILE A 92 -9.49 -1.14 -12.77
C ILE A 92 -10.22 -2.12 -13.71
N ASP A 93 -9.64 -3.30 -13.90
CA ASP A 93 -10.20 -4.38 -14.70
C ASP A 93 -11.25 -5.15 -13.88
N MET A 94 -12.52 -4.90 -14.15
CA MET A 94 -13.64 -5.36 -13.34
C MET A 94 -13.84 -6.89 -13.31
N PRO A 95 -13.58 -7.67 -14.37
CA PRO A 95 -13.67 -9.12 -14.29
C PRO A 95 -12.85 -9.72 -13.12
N TYR A 96 -11.63 -9.22 -12.88
CA TYR A 96 -10.82 -9.66 -11.74
C TYR A 96 -11.42 -9.27 -10.39
N VAL A 97 -11.99 -8.05 -10.31
CA VAL A 97 -12.65 -7.60 -9.08
C VAL A 97 -13.86 -8.48 -8.77
N TYR A 98 -14.68 -8.83 -9.76
CA TYR A 98 -15.83 -9.71 -9.58
C TYR A 98 -15.43 -11.11 -9.11
N GLU A 99 -14.34 -11.65 -9.67
CA GLU A 99 -13.85 -12.98 -9.30
C GLU A 99 -13.27 -13.01 -7.88
N MET A 100 -12.54 -11.96 -7.47
CA MET A 100 -11.79 -11.92 -6.21
C MET A 100 -12.56 -11.26 -5.06
N SER A 101 -13.66 -10.56 -5.35
CA SER A 101 -14.48 -9.91 -4.33
C SER A 101 -15.27 -10.89 -3.50
N SER A 102 -15.56 -10.54 -2.23
CA SER A 102 -16.38 -11.34 -1.35
C SER A 102 -17.15 -10.45 -0.39
N PHE A 103 -18.47 -10.54 -0.44
CA PHE A 103 -19.35 -9.83 0.49
C PHE A 103 -19.63 -10.61 1.77
N ASP A 104 -18.99 -11.76 1.97
CA ASP A 104 -19.11 -12.56 3.19
C ASP A 104 -18.44 -11.85 4.37
N LYS A 105 -19.23 -11.09 5.12
CA LYS A 105 -18.80 -10.48 6.38
C LYS A 105 -19.04 -11.46 7.53
N LYS A 106 -17.96 -11.89 8.19
CA LYS A 106 -18.05 -12.67 9.41
C LYS A 106 -17.90 -11.74 10.61
N TYR A 107 -18.83 -11.87 11.56
CA TYR A 107 -18.69 -11.17 12.83
C TYR A 107 -17.46 -11.73 13.58
N GLU A 108 -16.54 -10.84 13.90
CA GLU A 108 -15.47 -11.12 14.86
C GLU A 108 -15.83 -10.48 16.20
N GLY A 109 -15.86 -11.30 17.26
CA GLY A 109 -16.15 -10.81 18.62
C GLY A 109 -15.10 -9.82 19.10
N ILE A 110 -15.49 -8.96 20.04
CA ILE A 110 -14.57 -8.03 20.69
C ILE A 110 -13.41 -8.82 21.30
N ALA A 111 -12.19 -8.33 21.07
CA ALA A 111 -10.98 -8.96 21.59
C ALA A 111 -10.99 -8.99 23.13
N LYS A 112 -10.73 -10.18 23.70
CA LYS A 112 -10.75 -10.38 25.17
C LYS A 112 -9.44 -9.98 25.84
N PHE A 113 -8.35 -9.96 25.11
CA PHE A 113 -7.01 -9.68 25.63
C PHE A 113 -6.50 -8.33 25.11
N PRO A 114 -5.68 -7.60 25.89
CA PRO A 114 -5.17 -6.30 25.47
C PRO A 114 -4.19 -6.43 24.31
N ALA A 115 -4.17 -5.42 23.46
CA ALA A 115 -3.14 -5.24 22.45
C ALA A 115 -1.90 -4.58 23.06
N VAL A 116 -0.75 -4.81 22.43
CA VAL A 116 0.52 -4.13 22.75
C VAL A 116 1.04 -3.48 21.49
N SER A 117 1.29 -2.17 21.55
CA SER A 117 1.87 -1.41 20.45
C SER A 117 3.39 -1.27 20.62
N ARG A 118 4.11 -1.24 19.51
CA ARG A 118 5.55 -0.91 19.41
C ARG A 118 5.75 0.02 18.23
N ASP A 119 6.34 1.16 18.51
CA ASP A 119 6.70 2.12 17.48
C ASP A 119 8.16 1.92 17.10
N ILE A 120 8.44 1.99 15.81
CA ILE A 120 9.80 1.94 15.26
C ILE A 120 10.00 3.13 14.33
N SER A 121 11.14 3.77 14.44
CA SER A 121 11.59 4.81 13.51
C SER A 121 12.86 4.30 12.81
N MET A 122 12.90 4.47 11.49
CA MET A 122 13.94 3.87 10.65
C MET A 122 14.51 4.89 9.68
N VAL A 123 15.79 4.73 9.37
CA VAL A 123 16.47 5.40 8.26
C VAL A 123 16.46 4.44 7.07
N VAL A 124 15.83 4.84 6.00
CA VAL A 124 15.52 4.01 4.84
C VAL A 124 16.10 4.65 3.58
N PRO A 125 16.82 3.91 2.70
CA PRO A 125 17.20 4.40 1.38
C PRO A 125 15.98 4.89 0.58
N LYS A 126 16.08 6.03 -0.10
CA LYS A 126 14.94 6.66 -0.83
C LYS A 126 14.34 5.77 -1.92
N ASP A 127 15.15 4.92 -2.51
CA ASP A 127 14.76 3.99 -3.57
C ASP A 127 13.98 2.76 -3.06
N ILE A 128 14.00 2.50 -1.74
CA ILE A 128 13.20 1.43 -1.15
C ILE A 128 11.75 1.93 -0.96
N PRO A 129 10.77 1.33 -1.68
CA PRO A 129 9.36 1.64 -1.48
C PRO A 129 8.89 1.23 -0.08
N VAL A 130 8.01 2.04 0.52
CA VAL A 130 7.40 1.77 1.82
C VAL A 130 6.71 0.41 1.87
N GLY A 131 6.09 -0.03 0.77
CA GLY A 131 5.48 -1.35 0.65
C GLY A 131 6.42 -2.52 0.92
N LYS A 132 7.73 -2.37 0.70
CA LYS A 132 8.72 -3.41 1.04
C LYS A 132 8.95 -3.55 2.54
N ILE A 133 8.85 -2.43 3.28
CA ILE A 133 8.89 -2.45 4.75
C ILE A 133 7.66 -3.19 5.28
N GLU A 134 6.52 -2.92 4.70
CA GLU A 134 5.25 -3.54 5.08
C GLU A 134 5.24 -5.04 4.78
N GLU A 135 5.76 -5.47 3.62
CA GLU A 135 5.97 -6.90 3.31
C GLU A 135 6.89 -7.58 4.35
N ALA A 136 7.94 -6.89 4.79
CA ALA A 136 8.84 -7.40 5.83
C ALA A 136 8.12 -7.55 7.17
N ILE A 137 7.34 -6.54 7.59
CA ILE A 137 6.52 -6.60 8.81
C ILE A 137 5.54 -7.78 8.74
N GLU A 138 4.74 -7.88 7.68
CA GLU A 138 3.74 -8.94 7.51
C GLU A 138 4.37 -10.35 7.54
N SER A 139 5.49 -10.52 6.84
CA SER A 139 6.12 -11.84 6.74
C SER A 139 6.82 -12.30 8.02
N LYS A 140 7.28 -11.37 8.87
CA LYS A 140 8.14 -11.68 10.04
C LYS A 140 7.45 -11.50 11.39
N ALA A 141 6.40 -10.68 11.49
CA ALA A 141 5.68 -10.42 12.74
C ALA A 141 4.97 -11.65 13.30
N GLY A 142 4.57 -12.59 12.42
CA GLY A 142 3.91 -13.83 12.80
C GLY A 142 2.43 -13.67 13.14
N LYS A 143 1.84 -14.71 13.75
CA LYS A 143 0.38 -14.85 13.95
C LYS A 143 -0.25 -13.85 14.92
N ASN A 144 0.56 -13.17 15.73
CA ASN A 144 0.09 -12.21 16.73
C ASN A 144 0.07 -10.78 16.21
N LEU A 145 0.46 -10.53 14.95
CA LEU A 145 0.30 -9.24 14.31
C LEU A 145 -1.19 -8.95 14.15
N GLU A 146 -1.65 -7.86 14.74
CA GLU A 146 -3.03 -7.37 14.59
C GLU A 146 -3.14 -6.34 13.48
N SER A 147 -2.27 -5.34 13.54
CA SER A 147 -2.21 -4.26 12.55
C SER A 147 -0.86 -3.56 12.58
N TYR A 148 -0.61 -2.78 11.57
CA TYR A 148 0.49 -1.82 11.55
C TYR A 148 0.03 -0.56 10.78
N SER A 149 0.62 0.57 11.10
CA SER A 149 0.32 1.83 10.43
C SER A 149 1.56 2.68 10.26
N LEU A 150 1.73 3.20 9.07
CA LEU A 150 2.69 4.26 8.80
C LEU A 150 2.14 5.56 9.38
N PHE A 151 2.88 6.23 10.26
CA PHE A 151 2.42 7.47 10.86
C PHE A 151 3.33 8.68 10.59
N ASP A 152 4.57 8.45 10.12
CA ASP A 152 5.46 9.55 9.74
C ASP A 152 6.42 9.15 8.62
N ILE A 153 6.62 10.08 7.66
CA ILE A 153 7.69 10.07 6.68
C ILE A 153 8.33 11.45 6.68
N TYR A 154 9.64 11.50 6.93
CA TYR A 154 10.39 12.74 6.96
C TYR A 154 11.60 12.68 6.02
N GLU A 155 11.73 13.73 5.20
CA GLU A 155 12.89 14.00 4.36
C GLU A 155 13.33 15.44 4.63
N GLY A 156 14.49 15.63 5.20
CA GLY A 156 15.00 16.98 5.53
C GLY A 156 16.40 16.92 6.13
N ASP A 157 16.88 18.08 6.57
CA ASP A 157 18.29 18.35 6.95
C ASP A 157 18.85 17.44 8.05
N GLN A 158 17.99 16.74 8.78
CA GLN A 158 18.38 15.80 9.84
C GLN A 158 18.62 14.37 9.33
N ILE A 159 18.37 14.12 8.04
CA ILE A 159 18.55 12.80 7.41
C ILE A 159 19.56 12.96 6.29
N GLU A 160 20.51 12.05 6.20
CA GLU A 160 21.54 12.03 5.17
C GLU A 160 20.92 12.00 3.76
N ASP A 161 21.54 12.70 2.81
CA ASP A 161 21.12 12.69 1.42
C ASP A 161 21.06 11.26 0.88
N GLY A 162 19.95 10.94 0.18
CA GLY A 162 19.69 9.59 -0.33
C GLY A 162 18.87 8.71 0.62
N PHE A 163 18.56 9.20 1.82
CA PHE A 163 17.74 8.50 2.81
C PHE A 163 16.47 9.29 3.16
N LYS A 164 15.52 8.61 3.77
CA LYS A 164 14.29 9.13 4.38
C LYS A 164 14.08 8.48 5.74
N SER A 165 13.48 9.20 6.68
CA SER A 165 13.00 8.62 7.94
C SER A 165 11.59 8.10 7.73
N VAL A 166 11.31 6.88 8.21
CA VAL A 166 9.99 6.25 8.11
C VAL A 166 9.63 5.69 9.48
N ALA A 167 8.43 5.99 9.97
CA ALA A 167 7.99 5.53 11.28
C ALA A 167 6.70 4.73 11.21
N TYR A 168 6.71 3.56 11.87
CA TYR A 168 5.59 2.64 11.95
C TYR A 168 5.19 2.36 13.39
N SER A 169 3.89 2.29 13.63
CA SER A 169 3.30 1.68 14.82
C SER A 169 2.85 0.26 14.47
N ILE A 170 3.33 -0.74 15.22
CA ILE A 170 3.03 -2.15 15.03
C ILE A 170 2.28 -2.67 16.23
N VAL A 171 1.09 -3.20 16.02
CA VAL A 171 0.18 -3.66 17.08
C VAL A 171 0.13 -5.19 17.10
N PHE A 172 0.38 -5.75 18.26
CA PHE A 172 0.33 -7.20 18.52
C PHE A 172 -0.80 -7.54 19.47
N ARG A 173 -1.50 -8.63 19.19
CA ARG A 173 -2.51 -9.21 20.08
C ARG A 173 -2.61 -10.72 19.88
N ALA A 174 -2.74 -11.48 20.97
CA ALA A 174 -3.12 -12.89 20.89
C ALA A 174 -4.62 -13.05 21.12
N LYS A 175 -5.22 -14.07 20.46
CA LYS A 175 -6.66 -14.40 20.60
C LYS A 175 -6.98 -15.19 21.86
N ASP A 176 -5.98 -15.82 22.46
CA ASP A 176 -6.10 -16.83 23.52
C ASP A 176 -5.47 -16.45 24.86
N ARG A 177 -4.61 -15.44 24.90
CA ARG A 177 -3.91 -14.97 26.11
C ARG A 177 -3.43 -13.54 26.02
N THR A 178 -3.00 -12.97 27.14
CA THR A 178 -2.20 -11.74 27.15
C THR A 178 -0.79 -12.06 26.64
N LEU A 179 -0.25 -11.21 25.76
CA LEU A 179 1.12 -11.35 25.27
C LEU A 179 2.12 -10.95 26.35
N GLU A 180 3.21 -11.71 26.44
CA GLU A 180 4.37 -11.39 27.25
C GLU A 180 5.38 -10.57 26.44
N ASP A 181 6.26 -9.81 27.13
CA ASP A 181 7.31 -9.03 26.48
C ASP A 181 8.24 -9.90 25.62
N SER A 182 8.48 -11.13 26.02
CA SER A 182 9.28 -12.11 25.27
C SER A 182 8.69 -12.46 23.90
N ASP A 183 7.35 -12.56 23.81
CA ASP A 183 6.64 -12.84 22.54
C ASP A 183 6.86 -11.68 21.55
N ILE A 184 6.68 -10.46 22.06
CA ILE A 184 6.79 -9.23 21.28
C ILE A 184 8.22 -9.01 20.83
N GLN A 185 9.18 -9.15 21.76
CA GLN A 185 10.60 -8.98 21.46
C GLN A 185 11.07 -9.98 20.39
N SER A 186 10.60 -11.23 20.46
CA SER A 186 10.90 -12.24 19.45
C SER A 186 10.40 -11.86 18.07
N ALA A 187 9.19 -11.34 17.96
CA ALA A 187 8.60 -10.87 16.69
C ALA A 187 9.34 -9.63 16.16
N MET A 188 9.58 -8.64 17.04
CA MET A 188 10.31 -7.42 16.70
C MET A 188 11.72 -7.73 16.18
N ASN A 189 12.47 -8.61 16.87
CA ASN A 189 13.81 -8.99 16.44
C ASN A 189 13.84 -9.62 15.04
N LYS A 190 12.79 -10.39 14.66
CA LYS A 190 12.69 -10.96 13.31
C LYS A 190 12.41 -9.89 12.26
N ILE A 191 11.52 -8.93 12.58
CA ILE A 191 11.23 -7.79 11.72
C ILE A 191 12.49 -6.97 11.50
N LEU A 192 13.15 -6.56 12.57
CA LEU A 192 14.35 -5.73 12.51
C LEU A 192 15.48 -6.40 11.72
N LYS A 193 15.69 -7.69 11.93
CA LYS A 193 16.69 -8.45 11.16
C LYS A 193 16.40 -8.48 9.66
N GLU A 194 15.13 -8.57 9.29
CA GLU A 194 14.73 -8.52 7.88
C GLU A 194 14.97 -7.13 7.29
N LEU A 195 14.60 -6.08 8.02
CA LEU A 195 14.83 -4.68 7.64
C LEU A 195 16.32 -4.37 7.49
N GLU A 196 17.16 -4.82 8.43
CA GLU A 196 18.62 -4.69 8.36
C GLU A 196 19.18 -5.37 7.10
N SER A 197 18.64 -6.53 6.70
CA SER A 197 19.06 -7.22 5.47
C SER A 197 18.78 -6.43 4.20
N MET A 198 17.86 -5.47 4.27
CA MET A 198 17.49 -4.54 3.19
C MET A 198 18.27 -3.23 3.25
N GLY A 199 19.21 -3.08 4.20
CA GLY A 199 19.98 -1.83 4.42
C GLY A 199 19.17 -0.74 5.14
N ILE A 200 18.15 -1.13 5.91
CA ILE A 200 17.32 -0.22 6.71
C ILE A 200 17.81 -0.28 8.14
N GLU A 201 18.10 0.87 8.74
CA GLU A 201 18.61 0.99 10.09
C GLU A 201 17.59 1.65 11.03
N LEU A 202 17.59 1.24 12.30
CA LEU A 202 16.81 1.96 13.31
C LEU A 202 17.38 3.35 13.53
N ARG A 203 16.49 4.33 13.59
CA ARG A 203 16.86 5.67 14.02
C ARG A 203 16.94 5.69 15.56
N ALA A 204 18.12 6.08 16.07
CA ALA A 204 18.36 6.26 17.50
C ALA A 204 17.63 7.47 18.06
#